data_a2698a87bbaf073d3869beb49e25a066
#
_entry.id   a2698a87bbaf073d3869beb49e25a066
#
_cell.length_a   1.000
_cell.length_b   1.000
_cell.length_c   1.000
_cell.angle_alpha   90.00
_cell.angle_beta   90.00
_cell.angle_gamma   90.00
#
_symmetry.space_group_name_H-M   'P 1'
#
loop_
_entity.id
_entity.type
_entity.pdbx_description
1 polymer ?
#
loop_
_entity_poly.entity_id
_entity_poly.type
_entity_poly.pdbx_seq_one_letter_code
_entity_poly.pdbx_strand_id
1 'polypeptide(L)'
;MNVKVLFPVILIGFLVIMGGYFLANPSYEKSLRAKYYYEIGEYKEALSLAKEAFSEDSYNRMAATVMAQSLTAMKYVTYLEDAKKYKKELDAIALHETITQADKAKIRLICSIMTSSYKKLAPSVITDKKLVEDAAQYNKEFENLFEKVTQ
;
A
#
# COMPACT_ATOMS: atom_id res chain seq x y z
N MET A 1 -6.62 50.88 20.29
CA MET A 1 -7.20 49.68 19.68
C MET A 1 -7.36 48.64 20.78
N ASN A 2 -8.55 48.11 21.00
CA ASN A 2 -8.81 47.16 22.10
C ASN A 2 -8.07 45.86 21.85
N VAL A 3 -7.23 45.43 22.80
CA VAL A 3 -6.45 44.15 22.72
C VAL A 3 -7.37 42.95 22.44
N LYS A 4 -8.63 43.02 22.89
CA LYS A 4 -9.66 41.98 22.65
C LYS A 4 -10.06 41.82 21.17
N VAL A 5 -9.87 42.87 20.34
CA VAL A 5 -10.15 42.82 18.90
C VAL A 5 -8.86 42.61 18.10
N LEU A 6 -7.73 43.07 18.59
CA LEU A 6 -6.43 42.95 17.92
C LEU A 6 -5.98 41.47 17.78
N PHE A 7 -6.17 40.71 18.84
CA PHE A 7 -5.75 39.30 18.85
C PHE A 7 -6.43 38.44 17.78
N PRO A 8 -7.79 38.42 17.67
CA PRO A 8 -8.46 37.67 16.61
C PRO A 8 -8.13 38.15 15.19
N VAL A 9 -7.92 39.46 15.00
CA VAL A 9 -7.54 39.99 13.67
C VAL A 9 -6.14 39.47 13.25
N ILE A 10 -5.16 39.49 14.17
CA ILE A 10 -3.83 38.93 13.90
C ILE A 10 -3.92 37.42 13.62
N LEU A 11 -4.72 36.68 14.39
CA LEU A 11 -4.92 35.25 14.20
C LEU A 11 -5.53 34.92 12.82
N ILE A 12 -6.57 35.66 12.42
CA ILE A 12 -7.21 35.51 11.11
C ILE A 12 -6.20 35.86 10.00
N GLY A 13 -5.46 36.95 10.13
CA GLY A 13 -4.43 37.34 9.16
C GLY A 13 -3.36 36.25 9.01
N PHE A 14 -2.89 35.68 10.11
CA PHE A 14 -1.94 34.58 10.09
C PHE A 14 -2.52 33.32 9.40
N LEU A 15 -3.77 32.95 9.67
CA LEU A 15 -4.44 31.83 9.03
C LEU A 15 -4.61 32.03 7.52
N VAL A 16 -4.92 33.27 7.08
CA VAL A 16 -5.05 33.61 5.66
C VAL A 16 -3.69 33.51 4.95
N ILE A 17 -2.62 34.02 5.58
CA ILE A 17 -1.25 33.93 5.02
C ILE A 17 -0.80 32.45 4.95
N MET A 18 -1.01 31.69 6.02
CA MET A 18 -0.69 30.27 6.03
C MET A 18 -1.48 29.51 4.98
N GLY A 19 -2.79 29.72 4.88
CA GLY A 19 -3.65 29.10 3.88
C GLY A 19 -3.22 29.46 2.45
N GLY A 20 -2.92 30.75 2.20
CA GLY A 20 -2.41 31.21 0.93
C GLY A 20 -1.07 30.60 0.56
N TYR A 21 -0.16 30.43 1.51
CA TYR A 21 1.12 29.75 1.28
C TYR A 21 0.94 28.28 0.88
N PHE A 22 0.04 27.55 1.58
CA PHE A 22 -0.24 26.15 1.25
C PHE A 22 -0.89 26.00 -0.14
N LEU A 23 -1.82 26.89 -0.51
CA LEU A 23 -2.48 26.87 -1.81
C LEU A 23 -1.55 27.29 -2.95
N ALA A 24 -0.55 28.15 -2.68
CA ALA A 24 0.41 28.60 -3.66
C ALA A 24 1.59 27.62 -3.87
N ASN A 25 1.73 26.61 -3.02
CA ASN A 25 2.84 25.65 -3.11
C ASN A 25 2.33 24.31 -3.69
N PRO A 26 2.58 23.99 -4.97
CA PRO A 26 2.06 22.81 -5.63
C PRO A 26 2.53 21.50 -4.98
N SER A 27 3.73 21.45 -4.39
CA SER A 27 4.23 20.29 -3.68
C SER A 27 3.36 19.94 -2.45
N TYR A 28 2.94 20.95 -1.68
CA TYR A 28 2.08 20.70 -0.51
C TYR A 28 0.67 20.28 -0.91
N GLU A 29 0.08 20.89 -1.95
CA GLU A 29 -1.22 20.46 -2.47
C GLU A 29 -1.18 19.00 -2.91
N LYS A 30 -0.18 18.62 -3.72
CA LYS A 30 -0.02 17.24 -4.20
C LYS A 30 0.23 16.26 -3.06
N SER A 31 1.04 16.63 -2.06
CA SER A 31 1.28 15.76 -0.91
C SER A 31 0.04 15.55 -0.04
N LEU A 32 -0.81 16.56 0.09
CA LEU A 32 -2.08 16.44 0.79
C LEU A 32 -3.07 15.53 0.05
N ARG A 33 -3.14 15.68 -1.28
CA ARG A 33 -3.93 14.78 -2.14
C ARG A 33 -3.38 13.35 -2.09
N ALA A 34 -2.06 13.19 -2.13
CA ALA A 34 -1.43 11.88 -1.98
C ALA A 34 -1.81 11.21 -0.66
N LYS A 35 -1.79 11.97 0.44
CA LYS A 35 -2.22 11.48 1.74
C LYS A 35 -3.69 11.04 1.73
N TYR A 36 -4.58 11.83 1.14
CA TYR A 36 -5.98 11.47 0.98
C TYR A 36 -6.16 10.15 0.23
N TYR A 37 -5.49 9.97 -0.92
CA TYR A 37 -5.55 8.71 -1.68
C TYR A 37 -4.98 7.53 -0.89
N TYR A 38 -3.94 7.75 -0.10
CA TYR A 38 -3.41 6.71 0.79
C TYR A 38 -4.43 6.27 1.84
N GLU A 39 -5.13 7.20 2.49
CA GLU A 39 -6.13 6.92 3.52
C GLU A 39 -7.36 6.17 2.99
N ILE A 40 -7.72 6.38 1.73
CA ILE A 40 -8.82 5.64 1.08
C ILE A 40 -8.38 4.33 0.40
N GLY A 41 -7.11 3.95 0.52
CA GLY A 41 -6.57 2.70 -0.02
C GLY A 41 -6.14 2.73 -1.49
N GLU A 42 -6.18 3.88 -2.14
CA GLU A 42 -5.73 4.08 -3.52
C GLU A 42 -4.21 4.31 -3.57
N TYR A 43 -3.45 3.27 -3.20
CA TYR A 43 -2.00 3.37 -2.96
C TYR A 43 -1.19 3.71 -4.19
N LYS A 44 -1.66 3.34 -5.38
CA LYS A 44 -0.99 3.63 -6.65
C LYS A 44 -1.05 5.12 -6.97
N GLU A 45 -2.22 5.72 -6.83
CA GLU A 45 -2.46 7.14 -6.98
C GLU A 45 -1.71 7.96 -5.93
N ALA A 46 -1.79 7.50 -4.68
CA ALA A 46 -1.03 8.09 -3.58
C ALA A 46 0.47 8.12 -3.87
N LEU A 47 1.03 7.02 -4.37
CA LEU A 47 2.44 6.92 -4.72
C LEU A 47 2.83 7.87 -5.86
N SER A 48 1.99 7.98 -6.89
CA SER A 48 2.24 8.87 -8.03
C SER A 48 2.32 10.32 -7.58
N LEU A 49 1.28 10.79 -6.88
CA LEU A 49 1.21 12.17 -6.37
C LEU A 49 2.31 12.48 -5.34
N ALA A 50 2.63 11.52 -4.47
CA ALA A 50 3.71 11.70 -3.49
C ALA A 50 5.08 11.83 -4.15
N LYS A 51 5.36 11.06 -5.22
CA LYS A 51 6.60 11.20 -6.01
C LYS A 51 6.67 12.54 -6.72
N GLU A 52 5.58 13.01 -7.31
CA GLU A 52 5.53 14.33 -7.94
C GLU A 52 5.79 15.43 -6.92
N ALA A 53 5.08 15.40 -5.79
CA ALA A 53 5.27 16.36 -4.71
C ALA A 53 6.71 16.37 -4.20
N PHE A 54 7.32 15.20 -4.01
CA PHE A 54 8.70 15.06 -3.57
C PHE A 54 9.70 15.55 -4.62
N SER A 55 9.40 15.40 -5.92
CA SER A 55 10.26 15.93 -6.98
C SER A 55 10.24 17.45 -7.08
N GLU A 56 9.13 18.10 -6.70
CA GLU A 56 9.00 19.55 -6.65
C GLU A 56 9.68 20.16 -5.41
N ASP A 57 9.55 19.47 -4.26
CA ASP A 57 10.19 19.87 -3.01
C ASP A 57 10.65 18.63 -2.23
N SER A 58 11.93 18.34 -2.29
CA SER A 58 12.56 17.22 -1.57
C SER A 58 12.57 17.37 -0.05
N TYR A 59 12.30 18.56 0.47
CA TYR A 59 12.16 18.84 1.90
C TYR A 59 10.71 18.65 2.40
N ASN A 60 9.76 18.39 1.51
CA ASN A 60 8.38 18.10 1.89
C ASN A 60 8.29 16.74 2.60
N ARG A 61 8.28 16.80 3.93
CA ARG A 61 8.22 15.59 4.79
C ARG A 61 6.95 14.77 4.58
N MET A 62 5.82 15.42 4.27
CA MET A 62 4.57 14.70 3.99
C MET A 62 4.70 13.89 2.71
N ALA A 63 5.24 14.48 1.63
CA ALA A 63 5.49 13.78 0.37
C ALA A 63 6.41 12.57 0.58
N ALA A 64 7.55 12.76 1.26
CA ALA A 64 8.47 11.67 1.57
C ALA A 64 7.82 10.54 2.38
N THR A 65 7.02 10.91 3.39
CA THR A 65 6.34 9.94 4.25
C THR A 65 5.31 9.14 3.47
N VAL A 66 4.41 9.81 2.74
CA VAL A 66 3.36 9.14 1.96
C VAL A 66 3.97 8.29 0.86
N MET A 67 5.04 8.75 0.22
CA MET A 67 5.77 7.96 -0.78
C MET A 67 6.30 6.65 -0.20
N ALA A 68 6.97 6.69 0.96
CA ALA A 68 7.51 5.50 1.62
C ALA A 68 6.39 4.53 2.06
N GLN A 69 5.30 5.07 2.62
CA GLN A 69 4.13 4.30 3.02
C GLN A 69 3.46 3.62 1.84
N SER A 70 3.22 4.36 0.76
CA SER A 70 2.59 3.84 -0.46
C SER A 70 3.47 2.78 -1.15
N LEU A 71 4.80 2.96 -1.17
CA LEU A 71 5.73 1.94 -1.67
C LEU A 71 5.61 0.63 -0.88
N THR A 72 5.48 0.71 0.44
CA THR A 72 5.29 -0.47 1.28
C THR A 72 3.92 -1.11 1.02
N ALA A 73 2.84 -0.33 1.02
CA ALA A 73 1.49 -0.82 0.73
C ALA A 73 1.40 -1.50 -0.65
N MET A 74 2.02 -0.92 -1.68
CA MET A 74 2.04 -1.48 -3.04
C MET A 74 2.69 -2.87 -3.11
N LYS A 75 3.67 -3.18 -2.27
CA LYS A 75 4.24 -4.54 -2.20
C LYS A 75 3.19 -5.56 -1.73
N TYR A 76 2.37 -5.19 -0.76
CA TYR A 76 1.26 -6.01 -0.28
C TYR A 76 0.16 -6.15 -1.33
N VAL A 77 -0.21 -5.05 -1.99
CA VAL A 77 -1.20 -5.08 -3.07
C VAL A 77 -0.76 -6.02 -4.18
N THR A 78 0.48 -5.89 -4.66
CA THR A 78 1.03 -6.79 -5.70
C THR A 78 1.02 -8.24 -5.25
N TYR A 79 1.44 -8.52 -4.00
CA TYR A 79 1.37 -9.88 -3.45
C TYR A 79 -0.06 -10.43 -3.45
N LEU A 80 -1.04 -9.63 -3.03
CA LEU A 80 -2.45 -10.03 -2.99
C LEU A 80 -3.06 -10.24 -4.38
N GLU A 81 -2.67 -9.44 -5.37
CA GLU A 81 -3.05 -9.63 -6.78
C GLU A 81 -2.50 -10.94 -7.32
N ASP A 82 -1.21 -11.21 -7.09
CA ASP A 82 -0.57 -12.48 -7.48
C ASP A 82 -1.21 -13.67 -6.74
N ALA A 83 -1.51 -13.54 -5.44
CA ALA A 83 -2.16 -14.58 -4.67
C ALA A 83 -3.54 -14.93 -5.23
N LYS A 84 -4.35 -13.93 -5.57
CA LYS A 84 -5.67 -14.13 -6.20
C LYS A 84 -5.55 -14.79 -7.57
N LYS A 85 -4.57 -14.37 -8.38
CA LYS A 85 -4.30 -14.98 -9.70
C LYS A 85 -3.91 -16.44 -9.55
N TYR A 86 -2.93 -16.75 -8.72
CA TYR A 86 -2.47 -18.12 -8.53
C TYR A 86 -3.50 -19.02 -7.86
N LYS A 87 -4.31 -18.47 -6.95
CA LYS A 87 -5.43 -19.23 -6.38
C LYS A 87 -6.40 -19.68 -7.45
N LYS A 88 -6.78 -18.82 -8.42
CA LYS A 88 -7.62 -19.23 -9.57
C LYS A 88 -6.99 -20.33 -10.40
N GLU A 89 -5.66 -20.31 -10.60
CA GLU A 89 -4.95 -21.39 -11.32
C GLU A 89 -4.99 -22.71 -10.54
N LEU A 90 -4.81 -22.64 -9.21
CA LEU A 90 -4.90 -23.82 -8.34
C LEU A 90 -6.33 -24.40 -8.29
N ASP A 91 -7.35 -23.54 -8.23
CA ASP A 91 -8.75 -23.94 -8.28
C ASP A 91 -9.07 -24.65 -9.61
N ALA A 92 -8.51 -24.15 -10.72
CA ALA A 92 -8.67 -24.82 -12.04
C ALA A 92 -8.02 -26.22 -12.07
N ILE A 93 -6.85 -26.39 -11.45
CA ILE A 93 -6.22 -27.71 -11.33
C ILE A 93 -7.05 -28.64 -10.45
N ALA A 94 -7.65 -28.13 -9.37
CA ALA A 94 -8.48 -28.89 -8.46
C ALA A 94 -9.77 -29.46 -9.13
N LEU A 95 -10.18 -28.91 -10.28
CA LEU A 95 -11.30 -29.42 -11.07
C LEU A 95 -10.95 -30.58 -12.00
N HIS A 96 -9.67 -30.96 -12.10
CA HIS A 96 -9.28 -32.13 -12.90
C HIS A 96 -9.80 -33.42 -12.26
N GLU A 97 -10.30 -34.37 -13.05
CA GLU A 97 -10.79 -35.66 -12.54
C GLU A 97 -9.70 -36.42 -11.77
N THR A 98 -8.44 -36.29 -12.23
CA THR A 98 -7.27 -36.87 -11.57
C THR A 98 -6.13 -35.86 -11.54
N ILE A 99 -5.51 -35.70 -10.38
CA ILE A 99 -4.35 -34.81 -10.20
C ILE A 99 -3.09 -35.54 -10.67
N THR A 100 -2.53 -35.08 -11.77
CA THR A 100 -1.32 -35.64 -12.37
C THR A 100 -0.04 -35.25 -11.61
N GLN A 101 1.08 -35.93 -11.92
CA GLN A 101 2.39 -35.51 -11.37
C GLN A 101 2.82 -34.10 -11.84
N ALA A 102 2.44 -33.72 -13.06
CA ALA A 102 2.66 -32.38 -13.58
C ALA A 102 1.85 -31.34 -12.80
N ASP A 103 0.58 -31.65 -12.47
CA ASP A 103 -0.24 -30.78 -11.63
C ASP A 103 0.37 -30.59 -10.24
N LYS A 104 0.82 -31.68 -9.60
CA LYS A 104 1.50 -31.62 -8.30
C LYS A 104 2.77 -30.78 -8.37
N ALA A 105 3.55 -30.90 -9.42
CA ALA A 105 4.76 -30.08 -9.62
C ALA A 105 4.40 -28.59 -9.78
N LYS A 106 3.35 -28.28 -10.56
CA LYS A 106 2.87 -26.89 -10.73
C LYS A 106 2.35 -26.30 -9.41
N ILE A 107 1.58 -27.06 -8.64
CA ILE A 107 1.08 -26.62 -7.31
C ILE A 107 2.26 -26.31 -6.40
N ARG A 108 3.25 -27.20 -6.30
CA ARG A 108 4.47 -26.97 -5.48
C ARG A 108 5.20 -25.72 -5.90
N LEU A 109 5.37 -25.50 -7.20
CA LEU A 109 6.05 -24.30 -7.71
C LEU A 109 5.32 -23.02 -7.32
N ILE A 110 4.01 -22.95 -7.54
CA ILE A 110 3.18 -21.80 -7.18
C ILE A 110 3.28 -21.52 -5.67
N CYS A 111 3.07 -22.54 -4.83
CA CYS A 111 3.15 -22.38 -3.39
C CYS A 111 4.53 -21.89 -2.92
N SER A 112 5.60 -22.45 -3.50
CA SER A 112 6.98 -22.02 -3.20
C SER A 112 7.22 -20.55 -3.58
N ILE A 113 6.77 -20.12 -4.77
CA ILE A 113 6.87 -18.72 -5.21
C ILE A 113 6.15 -17.81 -4.24
N MET A 114 4.89 -18.12 -3.89
CA MET A 114 4.06 -17.27 -3.02
C MET A 114 4.60 -17.18 -1.60
N THR A 115 5.01 -18.30 -1.01
CA THR A 115 5.63 -18.31 0.33
C THR A 115 6.96 -17.53 0.34
N SER A 116 7.78 -17.68 -0.71
CA SER A 116 9.02 -16.91 -0.84
C SER A 116 8.79 -15.42 -1.03
N SER A 117 7.74 -15.05 -1.75
CA SER A 117 7.34 -13.65 -1.95
C SER A 117 6.82 -13.02 -0.67
N TYR A 118 6.03 -13.76 0.12
CA TYR A 118 5.55 -13.31 1.43
C TYR A 118 6.69 -12.98 2.40
N LYS A 119 7.73 -13.81 2.44
CA LYS A 119 8.92 -13.58 3.30
C LYS A 119 9.66 -12.28 3.00
N LYS A 120 9.46 -11.70 1.81
CA LYS A 120 10.04 -10.41 1.42
C LYS A 120 9.19 -9.21 1.83
N LEU A 121 7.96 -9.46 2.31
CA LEU A 121 7.10 -8.40 2.83
C LEU A 121 7.58 -8.02 4.23
N ALA A 122 7.77 -6.73 4.45
CA ALA A 122 8.19 -6.18 5.73
C ALA A 122 7.16 -5.12 6.15
N PRO A 123 6.21 -5.46 7.04
CA PRO A 123 5.23 -4.48 7.51
C PRO A 123 5.93 -3.41 8.34
N SER A 124 5.48 -2.17 8.20
CA SER A 124 5.78 -1.09 9.13
C SER A 124 4.59 -0.87 10.07
N VAL A 125 4.82 -0.14 11.17
CA VAL A 125 3.76 0.16 12.16
C VAL A 125 2.55 0.87 11.54
N ILE A 126 2.76 1.53 10.40
CA ILE A 126 1.77 2.32 9.67
C ILE A 126 1.25 1.62 8.41
N THR A 127 1.66 0.38 8.15
CA THR A 127 1.10 -0.40 7.04
C THR A 127 -0.35 -0.77 7.38
N ASP A 128 -1.24 -0.65 6.40
CA ASP A 128 -2.64 -1.03 6.58
C ASP A 128 -2.75 -2.45 7.11
N LYS A 129 -3.38 -2.59 8.27
CA LYS A 129 -3.54 -3.87 8.97
C LYS A 129 -4.27 -4.91 8.12
N LYS A 130 -5.27 -4.47 7.35
CA LYS A 130 -6.04 -5.36 6.48
C LYS A 130 -5.16 -5.97 5.40
N LEU A 131 -4.28 -5.18 4.77
CA LEU A 131 -3.33 -5.71 3.79
C LEU A 131 -2.39 -6.76 4.41
N VAL A 132 -1.92 -6.51 5.64
CA VAL A 132 -1.03 -7.43 6.35
C VAL A 132 -1.77 -8.72 6.72
N GLU A 133 -2.99 -8.62 7.23
CA GLU A 133 -3.83 -9.76 7.61
C GLU A 133 -4.21 -10.61 6.40
N ASP A 134 -4.68 -9.98 5.32
CA ASP A 134 -5.04 -10.66 4.08
C ASP A 134 -3.83 -11.39 3.47
N ALA A 135 -2.65 -10.75 3.46
CA ALA A 135 -1.42 -11.37 2.96
C ALA A 135 -1.00 -12.57 3.83
N ALA A 136 -1.11 -12.46 5.14
CA ALA A 136 -0.80 -13.56 6.07
C ALA A 136 -1.77 -14.73 5.88
N GLN A 137 -3.05 -14.46 5.65
CA GLN A 137 -4.05 -15.49 5.38
C GLN A 137 -3.72 -16.26 4.10
N TYR A 138 -3.45 -15.56 2.98
CA TYR A 138 -3.05 -16.21 1.74
C TYR A 138 -1.77 -17.02 1.89
N ASN A 139 -0.76 -16.49 2.58
CA ASN A 139 0.47 -17.25 2.84
C ASN A 139 0.19 -18.56 3.55
N LYS A 140 -0.64 -18.54 4.60
CA LYS A 140 -1.04 -19.75 5.33
C LYS A 140 -1.78 -20.76 4.44
N GLU A 141 -2.64 -20.29 3.53
CA GLU A 141 -3.31 -21.15 2.56
C GLU A 141 -2.31 -21.84 1.64
N PHE A 142 -1.31 -21.10 1.11
CA PHE A 142 -0.26 -21.68 0.26
C PHE A 142 0.67 -22.64 1.01
N GLU A 143 1.03 -22.35 2.26
CA GLU A 143 1.83 -23.26 3.09
C GLU A 143 1.09 -24.57 3.33
N ASN A 144 -0.18 -24.52 3.73
CA ASN A 144 -1.01 -25.69 3.96
C ASN A 144 -1.17 -26.56 2.68
N LEU A 145 -1.31 -25.91 1.52
CA LEU A 145 -1.43 -26.61 0.25
C LEU A 145 -0.10 -27.26 -0.15
N PHE A 146 1.00 -26.56 0.06
CA PHE A 146 2.34 -27.10 -0.20
C PHE A 146 2.61 -28.38 0.59
N GLU A 147 2.28 -28.39 1.89
CA GLU A 147 2.41 -29.57 2.75
C GLU A 147 1.60 -30.77 2.24
N LYS A 148 0.33 -30.54 1.87
CA LYS A 148 -0.57 -31.59 1.36
C LYS A 148 -0.07 -32.23 0.05
N VAL A 149 0.63 -31.48 -0.79
CA VAL A 149 1.09 -31.98 -2.11
C VAL A 149 2.48 -32.60 -2.03
N THR A 150 3.16 -32.42 -0.88
CA THR A 150 4.52 -32.95 -0.65
C THR A 150 4.50 -34.26 0.13
N GLN A 151 3.43 -34.53 0.86
CA GLN A 151 3.13 -35.84 1.47
C GLN A 151 2.69 -36.84 0.39
#